data_5eef230b4774044ac45d9ee8a84f3f51
#
_entry.id   5eef230b4774044ac45d9ee8a84f3f51
#
_cell.length_a   1.000
_cell.length_b   1.000
_cell.length_c   1.000
_cell.angle_alpha   90.00
_cell.angle_beta   90.00
_cell.angle_gamma   90.00
#
_symmetry.space_group_name_H-M   'P 1'
#
loop_
_entity.id
_entity.type
_entity.pdbx_description
1 polymer ?
#
loop_
_entity_poly.entity_id
_entity_poly.type
_entity_poly.pdbx_seq_one_letter_code
_entity_poly.pdbx_strand_id
1 'polypeptide(L)'
;MINNYFDHIYCLNLDRRVDKWKRVSSHLKSFGIKANRFIAVDGNTEENIRAYKDIRAKYPTASKILGKKTIRSPGAYGCLLSHRNIISHAKRNNFKR
;
A
#
# COMPACT_ATOMS: atom_id res chain seq x y z
N MET A 1 -5.88 22.24 -11.74
CA MET A 1 -5.95 21.70 -10.38
C MET A 1 -5.55 20.23 -10.38
N ILE A 2 -4.98 19.77 -9.28
CA ILE A 2 -4.45 18.40 -9.16
C ILE A 2 -5.51 17.32 -9.44
N ASN A 3 -6.75 17.56 -9.02
CA ASN A 3 -7.86 16.62 -9.25
C ASN A 3 -8.18 16.39 -10.72
N ASN A 4 -7.91 17.39 -11.54
CA ASN A 4 -8.17 17.30 -12.98
C ASN A 4 -6.99 16.72 -13.75
N TYR A 5 -5.80 16.77 -13.15
CA TYR A 5 -4.60 16.24 -13.77
C TYR A 5 -4.51 14.72 -13.67
N PHE A 6 -4.88 14.17 -12.51
CA PHE A 6 -4.81 12.73 -12.27
C PHE A 6 -6.19 12.08 -12.46
N ASP A 7 -6.22 10.93 -13.10
CA ASP A 7 -7.45 10.14 -13.29
C ASP A 7 -7.99 9.67 -11.95
N HIS A 8 -7.09 9.38 -11.01
CA HIS A 8 -7.48 8.88 -9.70
C HIS A 8 -6.37 9.18 -8.70
N ILE A 9 -6.74 9.53 -7.49
CA ILE A 9 -5.79 9.77 -6.40
C ILE A 9 -6.11 8.78 -5.29
N TYR A 10 -5.14 7.96 -4.95
CA TYR A 10 -5.30 6.94 -3.93
C TYR A 10 -4.75 7.41 -2.59
N CYS A 11 -5.44 7.07 -1.53
CA CYS A 11 -4.91 7.22 -0.17
C CYS A 11 -4.97 5.85 0.52
N LEU A 12 -3.80 5.24 0.72
CA LEU A 12 -3.69 3.97 1.41
C LEU A 12 -3.95 4.13 2.89
N ASN A 13 -4.85 3.32 3.41
CA ASN A 13 -5.20 3.36 4.82
C ASN A 13 -5.63 1.98 5.29
N LEU A 14 -5.13 1.55 6.45
CA LEU A 14 -5.58 0.32 7.07
C LEU A 14 -7.03 0.46 7.51
N ASP A 15 -7.83 -0.57 7.26
CA ASP A 15 -9.26 -0.54 7.56
C ASP A 15 -9.54 -0.23 9.04
N ARG A 16 -8.73 -0.80 9.93
CA ARG A 16 -8.85 -0.58 11.38
C ARG A 16 -8.45 0.82 11.85
N ARG A 17 -7.78 1.59 11.01
CA ARG A 17 -7.29 2.93 11.36
C ARG A 17 -8.20 4.02 10.81
N VAL A 18 -9.47 3.95 11.15
CA VAL A 18 -10.47 4.94 10.76
C VAL A 18 -10.11 6.34 11.29
N ASP A 19 -9.49 6.40 12.46
CA ASP A 19 -9.01 7.66 13.06
C ASP A 19 -8.02 8.38 12.15
N LYS A 20 -7.04 7.65 11.61
CA LYS A 20 -6.07 8.21 10.68
C LYS A 20 -6.71 8.64 9.38
N TRP A 21 -7.65 7.86 8.85
CA TRP A 21 -8.37 8.22 7.64
C TRP A 21 -9.13 9.52 7.80
N LYS A 22 -9.85 9.67 8.90
CA LYS A 22 -10.59 10.91 9.18
C LYS A 22 -9.67 12.12 9.21
N ARG A 23 -8.52 11.99 9.85
CA ARG A 23 -7.54 13.08 9.95
C ARG A 23 -6.97 13.44 8.58
N VAL A 24 -6.50 12.43 7.85
CA VAL A 24 -5.86 12.63 6.54
C VAL A 24 -6.85 13.14 5.53
N SER A 25 -8.06 12.57 5.46
CA SER A 25 -9.07 12.99 4.51
C SER A 25 -9.51 14.44 4.73
N SER A 26 -9.65 14.83 6.00
CA SER A 26 -9.96 16.22 6.35
C SER A 26 -8.84 17.16 5.92
N HIS A 27 -7.59 16.76 6.14
CA HIS A 27 -6.42 17.55 5.76
C HIS A 27 -6.32 17.71 4.24
N LEU A 28 -6.48 16.62 3.49
CA LEU A 28 -6.47 16.65 2.02
C LEU A 28 -7.60 17.52 1.48
N LYS A 29 -8.78 17.41 2.06
CA LYS A 29 -9.93 18.22 1.68
C LYS A 29 -9.67 19.72 1.88
N SER A 30 -8.94 20.09 2.94
CA SER A 30 -8.58 21.48 3.18
C SER A 30 -7.69 22.06 2.08
N PHE A 31 -6.93 21.22 1.38
CA PHE A 31 -6.12 21.61 0.23
C PHE A 31 -6.81 21.41 -1.10
N GLY A 32 -8.10 21.07 -1.10
CA GLY A 32 -8.86 20.83 -2.33
C GLY A 32 -8.49 19.54 -3.05
N ILE A 33 -7.82 18.62 -2.39
CA ILE A 33 -7.43 17.33 -2.97
C ILE A 33 -8.52 16.29 -2.68
N LYS A 34 -9.06 15.73 -3.76
CA LYS A 34 -10.07 14.67 -3.69
C LYS A 34 -9.39 13.31 -3.82
N ALA A 35 -9.03 12.73 -2.70
CA ALA A 35 -8.40 11.41 -2.66
C ALA A 35 -9.45 10.33 -2.36
N ASN A 36 -9.21 9.15 -2.89
CA ASN A 36 -10.06 7.99 -2.70
C ASN A 36 -9.37 7.03 -1.73
N ARG A 37 -10.08 6.64 -0.69
CA ARG A 37 -9.57 5.68 0.27
C ARG A 37 -9.39 4.32 -0.40
N PHE A 38 -8.21 3.77 -0.27
CA PHE A 38 -7.90 2.42 -0.73
C PHE A 38 -7.45 1.61 0.48
N ILE A 39 -8.18 0.56 0.78
CA ILE A 39 -7.90 -0.23 1.98
C ILE A 39 -6.57 -0.95 1.81
N ALA A 40 -5.64 -0.65 2.69
CA ALA A 40 -4.32 -1.26 2.69
C ALA A 40 -4.38 -2.69 3.24
N VAL A 41 -3.46 -3.52 2.75
CA VAL A 41 -3.28 -4.87 3.30
C VAL A 41 -2.59 -4.77 4.65
N ASP A 42 -3.20 -5.34 5.68
CA ASP A 42 -2.58 -5.41 7.01
C ASP A 42 -1.62 -6.60 7.05
N GLY A 43 -0.33 -6.30 7.01
CA GLY A 43 0.72 -7.34 7.05
C GLY A 43 0.81 -8.07 8.37
N ASN A 44 0.18 -7.54 9.42
CA ASN A 44 0.23 -8.12 10.77
C ASN A 44 -0.92 -9.07 11.08
N THR A 45 -1.72 -9.43 10.08
CA THR A 45 -2.68 -10.52 10.24
C THR A 45 -1.93 -11.85 10.31
N GLU A 46 -2.51 -12.83 10.96
CA GLU A 46 -1.90 -14.16 11.10
C GLU A 46 -1.56 -14.78 9.75
N GLU A 47 -2.47 -14.68 8.80
CA GLU A 47 -2.28 -15.18 7.43
C GLU A 47 -1.08 -14.51 6.74
N ASN A 48 -0.99 -13.20 6.83
CA ASN A 48 0.08 -12.45 6.17
C ASN A 48 1.43 -12.62 6.86
N ILE A 49 1.45 -12.75 8.17
CA ILE A 49 2.68 -13.08 8.90
C ILE A 49 3.22 -14.43 8.46
N ARG A 50 2.35 -15.41 8.30
CA ARG A 50 2.73 -16.75 7.82
C ARG A 50 3.28 -16.69 6.41
N ALA A 51 2.60 -15.99 5.51
CA ALA A 51 3.05 -15.82 4.12
C ALA A 51 4.41 -15.11 4.07
N TYR A 52 4.60 -14.09 4.88
CA TYR A 52 5.86 -13.38 4.98
C TYR A 52 7.01 -14.30 5.41
N LYS A 53 6.78 -15.12 6.44
CA LYS A 53 7.79 -16.06 6.93
C LYS A 53 8.15 -17.11 5.87
N ASP A 54 7.16 -17.59 5.12
CA ASP A 54 7.37 -18.55 4.05
C ASP A 54 8.25 -17.97 2.95
N ILE A 55 7.97 -16.75 2.52
CA ILE A 55 8.76 -16.06 1.49
C ILE A 55 10.19 -15.84 1.96
N ARG A 56 10.35 -15.43 3.22
CA ARG A 56 11.66 -15.17 3.79
C ARG A 56 12.50 -16.44 3.90
N ALA A 57 11.86 -17.57 4.25
CA ALA A 57 12.52 -18.88 4.31
C ALA A 57 12.92 -19.37 2.91
N LYS A 58 12.11 -19.06 1.90
CA LYS A 58 12.31 -19.50 0.52
C LYS A 58 13.45 -18.75 -0.18
N TYR A 59 13.66 -17.47 0.15
CA TYR A 59 14.64 -16.61 -0.51
C TYR A 59 15.64 -15.97 0.48
N PRO A 60 16.32 -16.76 1.30
CA PRO A 60 17.21 -16.19 2.34
C PRO A 60 18.45 -15.53 1.77
N THR A 61 18.87 -15.92 0.56
CA THR A 61 20.10 -15.43 -0.06
C THR A 61 19.88 -14.21 -0.96
N ALA A 62 18.65 -13.89 -1.27
CA ALA A 62 18.33 -12.78 -2.17
C ALA A 62 18.93 -11.45 -1.70
N SER A 63 18.87 -11.17 -0.40
CA SER A 63 19.41 -9.93 0.13
C SER A 63 20.94 -9.90 0.12
N LYS A 64 21.60 -11.05 0.23
CA LYS A 64 23.05 -11.13 0.13
C LYS A 64 23.54 -10.88 -1.29
N ILE A 65 22.86 -11.46 -2.27
CA ILE A 65 23.23 -11.35 -3.69
C ILE A 65 23.03 -9.92 -4.17
N LEU A 66 21.89 -9.31 -3.82
CA LEU A 66 21.56 -7.96 -4.27
C LEU A 66 22.23 -6.88 -3.45
N GLY A 67 22.87 -7.25 -2.33
CA GLY A 67 23.46 -6.29 -1.39
C GLY A 67 22.44 -5.34 -0.82
N LYS A 68 21.17 -5.69 -0.89
CA LYS A 68 20.06 -4.81 -0.55
C LYS A 68 19.05 -5.43 0.39
N LYS A 69 18.22 -4.55 0.88
CA LYS A 69 17.17 -4.85 1.83
C LYS A 69 16.12 -5.74 1.21
N THR A 70 15.94 -6.89 1.81
CA THR A 70 14.73 -7.68 1.58
C THR A 70 13.58 -7.06 2.36
N ILE A 71 12.38 -7.61 2.18
CA ILE A 71 11.23 -7.25 2.99
C ILE A 71 11.56 -7.60 4.45
N ARG A 72 11.65 -6.58 5.31
CA ARG A 72 12.18 -6.73 6.66
C ARG A 72 11.16 -7.10 7.73
N SER A 73 9.88 -6.89 7.44
CA SER A 73 8.83 -7.09 8.44
C SER A 73 7.51 -7.45 7.79
N PRO A 74 6.59 -8.06 8.54
CA PRO A 74 5.23 -8.28 8.04
C PRO A 74 4.54 -6.99 7.60
N GLY A 75 4.78 -5.87 8.31
CA GLY A 75 4.24 -4.58 7.93
C GLY A 75 4.72 -4.12 6.55
N ALA A 76 6.03 -4.29 6.29
CA ALA A 76 6.61 -3.96 4.99
C ALA A 76 6.05 -4.87 3.89
N TYR A 77 5.81 -6.13 4.18
CA TYR A 77 5.16 -7.06 3.26
C TYR A 77 3.74 -6.59 2.91
N GLY A 78 2.96 -6.19 3.91
CA GLY A 78 1.63 -5.63 3.70
C GLY A 78 1.66 -4.37 2.83
N CYS A 79 2.65 -3.52 3.03
CA CYS A 79 2.85 -2.31 2.23
C CYS A 79 3.10 -2.67 0.76
N LEU A 80 3.95 -3.65 0.50
CA LEU A 80 4.23 -4.14 -0.86
C LEU A 80 2.97 -4.66 -1.54
N LEU A 81 2.19 -5.48 -0.84
CA LEU A 81 0.93 -6.01 -1.37
C LEU A 81 -0.07 -4.90 -1.65
N SER A 82 -0.12 -3.88 -0.79
CA SER A 82 -1.02 -2.74 -0.96
C SER A 82 -0.69 -1.98 -2.25
N HIS A 83 0.59 -1.71 -2.50
CA HIS A 83 1.02 -1.03 -3.73
C HIS A 83 0.75 -1.88 -4.96
N ARG A 84 0.96 -3.19 -4.89
CA ARG A 84 0.60 -4.10 -5.98
C ARG A 84 -0.89 -4.03 -6.30
N ASN A 85 -1.72 -3.98 -5.27
CA ASN A 85 -3.17 -3.89 -5.44
C ASN A 85 -3.59 -2.57 -6.07
N ILE A 86 -2.94 -1.46 -5.72
CA ILE A 86 -3.20 -0.16 -6.35
C ILE A 86 -2.86 -0.20 -7.82
N ILE A 87 -1.70 -0.72 -8.17
CA ILE A 87 -1.27 -0.83 -9.57
C ILE A 87 -2.26 -1.68 -10.37
N SER A 88 -2.70 -2.80 -9.82
CA SER A 88 -3.69 -3.66 -10.45
C SER A 88 -5.03 -2.95 -10.65
N HIS A 89 -5.47 -2.18 -9.66
CA HIS A 89 -6.70 -1.41 -9.72
C HIS A 89 -6.63 -0.35 -10.82
N ALA A 90 -5.53 0.40 -10.85
CA ALA A 90 -5.31 1.44 -11.85
C ALA A 90 -5.28 0.84 -13.26
N LYS A 91 -4.63 -0.30 -13.43
CA LYS A 91 -4.55 -1.00 -14.72
C LYS A 91 -5.92 -1.46 -15.19
N ARG A 92 -6.72 -2.05 -14.30
CA ARG A 92 -8.08 -2.53 -14.64
C ARG A 92 -9.01 -1.37 -15.03
N ASN A 93 -8.80 -0.20 -14.47
CA ASN A 93 -9.61 0.98 -14.75
C ASN A 93 -9.04 1.87 -15.84
N ASN A 94 -7.93 1.46 -16.46
CA ASN A 94 -7.26 2.19 -17.54
C ASN A 94 -6.85 3.62 -17.14
N PHE A 95 -6.51 3.83 -15.91
CA PHE A 95 -6.00 5.12 -15.46
C PHE A 95 -4.60 5.35 -16.06
N LYS A 96 -4.38 6.54 -16.62
CA LYS A 96 -3.11 6.90 -17.28
C LYS A 96 -2.26 7.85 -16.46
N ARG A 97 -2.84 8.51 -15.49
CA ARG A 97 -2.17 9.48 -14.62
C ARG A 97 -2.61 9.34 -13.18
#